data_8620dbfc75ebaa6d0cf10711ffd2417c
#
_entry.id   8620dbfc75ebaa6d0cf10711ffd2417c
#
_cell.length_a   1.000
_cell.length_b   1.000
_cell.length_c   1.000
_cell.angle_alpha   90.00
_cell.angle_beta   90.00
_cell.angle_gamma   90.00
#
_symmetry.space_group_name_H-M   'P 1'
#
loop_
_entity.id
_entity.type
_entity.pdbx_description
1 polymer ?
#
loop_
_entity_poly.entity_id
_entity_poly.type
_entity_poly.pdbx_seq_one_letter_code
_entity_poly.pdbx_strand_id
1 'polypeptide(L)'
;MKLSAVIQLLDGYSKQPVTNVALLFLLNGKPCQPLCKASAFYAFHDLDGGDYRLSIVSIDHIYFDQEIRFQVPLRLPLAQAIEVVYLAPSPLYSYPDGTTLIYGKVMQTGLKKNPLAGVSVTATYNTVRSKGKSNTTLSFDFNRYAGLYLLALAGQLPEVADVNLSFSKAGMTTVQKQIRVQPGTLQCVDIEM
;
A
#
# COMPACT_ATOMS: atom_id res chain seq x y z
N MET A 1 22.28 -21.86 14.53
CA MET A 1 21.39 -20.90 13.88
C MET A 1 20.02 -21.54 13.76
N LYS A 2 19.05 -21.04 14.52
CA LYS A 2 17.67 -21.54 14.55
C LYS A 2 16.77 -20.55 13.81
N LEU A 3 16.03 -21.03 12.81
CA LEU A 3 15.07 -20.20 12.07
C LEU A 3 13.90 -19.81 12.99
N SER A 4 13.60 -18.53 13.07
CA SER A 4 12.58 -17.98 13.95
C SER A 4 11.35 -17.49 13.22
N ALA A 5 11.52 -16.85 12.03
CA ALA A 5 10.43 -16.41 11.16
C ALA A 5 10.90 -16.27 9.72
N VAL A 6 9.99 -16.36 8.77
CA VAL A 6 10.23 -16.09 7.34
C VAL A 6 9.08 -15.25 6.83
N ILE A 7 9.42 -14.15 6.15
CA ILE A 7 8.45 -13.34 5.41
C ILE A 7 8.83 -13.32 3.93
N GLN A 8 7.83 -13.20 3.07
CA GLN A 8 8.01 -12.91 1.65
C GLN A 8 7.35 -11.58 1.33
N LEU A 9 8.09 -10.69 0.67
CA LEU A 9 7.56 -9.39 0.27
C LEU A 9 7.14 -9.40 -1.20
N LEU A 10 5.87 -9.13 -1.43
CA LEU A 10 5.29 -9.02 -2.76
C LEU A 10 4.82 -7.59 -3.01
N ASP A 11 5.01 -7.13 -4.22
CA ASP A 11 4.44 -5.88 -4.70
C ASP A 11 2.92 -5.93 -4.70
N GLY A 12 2.29 -4.97 -4.06
CA GLY A 12 0.84 -4.93 -3.90
C GLY A 12 0.06 -4.74 -5.21
N TYR A 13 0.71 -4.22 -6.26
CA TYR A 13 0.13 -4.04 -7.58
C TYR A 13 0.41 -5.24 -8.50
N SER A 14 1.67 -5.53 -8.77
CA SER A 14 2.09 -6.59 -9.72
C SER A 14 2.01 -8.00 -9.17
N LYS A 15 1.95 -8.16 -7.84
CA LYS A 15 2.02 -9.44 -7.12
C LYS A 15 3.35 -10.20 -7.30
N GLN A 16 4.36 -9.50 -7.82
CA GLN A 16 5.71 -10.06 -8.00
C GLN A 16 6.57 -9.81 -6.75
N PRO A 17 7.62 -10.62 -6.53
CA PRO A 17 8.58 -10.38 -5.45
C PRO A 17 9.20 -8.99 -5.55
N VAL A 18 9.25 -8.28 -4.41
CA VAL A 18 9.86 -6.95 -4.30
C VAL A 18 11.37 -7.10 -4.28
N THR A 19 12.02 -6.85 -5.41
CA THR A 19 13.47 -6.85 -5.56
C THR A 19 13.97 -5.43 -5.90
N ASN A 20 15.23 -5.15 -5.61
CA ASN A 20 15.88 -3.87 -5.93
C ASN A 20 15.24 -2.63 -5.28
N VAL A 21 14.69 -2.79 -4.09
CA VAL A 21 14.11 -1.72 -3.28
C VAL A 21 14.87 -1.61 -1.97
N ALA A 22 15.21 -0.40 -1.57
CA ALA A 22 15.86 -0.15 -0.29
C ALA A 22 14.81 -0.22 0.84
N LEU A 23 14.95 -1.24 1.70
CA LEU A 23 14.06 -1.50 2.83
C LEU A 23 14.83 -1.46 4.15
N LEU A 24 14.21 -0.88 5.17
CA LEU A 24 14.66 -0.93 6.55
C LEU A 24 13.69 -1.80 7.36
N PHE A 25 14.24 -2.76 8.11
CA PHE A 25 13.49 -3.63 9.00
C PHE A 25 13.70 -3.20 10.45
N LEU A 26 12.61 -2.99 11.19
CA LEU A 26 12.64 -2.67 12.61
C LEU A 26 11.89 -3.76 13.39
N LEU A 27 12.61 -4.54 14.19
CA LEU A 27 12.02 -5.55 15.06
C LEU A 27 11.82 -4.96 16.46
N ASN A 28 10.58 -4.87 16.91
CA ASN A 28 10.20 -4.17 18.15
C ASN A 28 10.80 -2.76 18.24
N GLY A 29 10.82 -2.02 17.09
CA GLY A 29 11.34 -0.67 16.98
C GLY A 29 12.87 -0.56 16.88
N LYS A 30 13.62 -1.67 16.90
CA LYS A 30 15.07 -1.68 16.74
C LYS A 30 15.48 -2.14 15.34
N PRO A 31 16.42 -1.47 14.68
CA PRO A 31 16.94 -1.92 13.40
C PRO A 31 17.44 -3.35 13.46
N CYS A 32 17.06 -4.15 12.48
CA CYS A 32 17.54 -5.52 12.32
C CYS A 32 17.86 -5.82 10.86
N GLN A 33 18.67 -6.84 10.64
CA GLN A 33 19.12 -7.22 9.30
C GLN A 33 18.78 -8.70 9.06
N PRO A 34 17.62 -9.02 8.51
CA PRO A 34 17.25 -10.39 8.18
C PRO A 34 18.11 -10.92 7.03
N LEU A 35 18.27 -12.24 6.97
CA LEU A 35 18.95 -12.88 5.86
C LEU A 35 18.06 -12.84 4.62
N CYS A 36 18.48 -12.05 3.61
CA CYS A 36 17.78 -11.96 2.33
C CYS A 36 18.08 -13.19 1.45
N LYS A 37 17.04 -13.74 0.85
CA LYS A 37 17.08 -14.85 -0.11
C LYS A 37 16.40 -14.43 -1.42
N ALA A 38 16.57 -15.25 -2.47
CA ALA A 38 15.90 -15.04 -3.75
C ALA A 38 14.38 -14.87 -3.58
N SER A 39 13.74 -14.20 -4.54
CA SER A 39 12.29 -13.96 -4.56
C SER A 39 11.76 -13.20 -3.34
N ALA A 40 12.58 -12.27 -2.80
CA ALA A 40 12.25 -11.39 -1.67
C ALA A 40 11.81 -12.14 -0.40
N PHE A 41 12.43 -13.30 -0.12
CA PHE A 41 12.31 -13.94 1.18
C PHE A 41 13.31 -13.35 2.16
N TYR A 42 12.85 -13.09 3.38
CA TYR A 42 13.62 -12.57 4.50
C TYR A 42 13.48 -13.48 5.70
N ALA A 43 14.60 -14.05 6.16
CA ALA A 43 14.64 -15.00 7.27
C ALA A 43 15.23 -14.36 8.51
N PHE A 44 14.53 -14.49 9.61
CA PHE A 44 14.94 -14.07 10.95
C PHE A 44 15.39 -15.30 11.74
N HIS A 45 16.54 -15.19 12.41
CA HIS A 45 17.17 -16.29 13.11
C HIS A 45 17.44 -15.94 14.56
N ASP A 46 17.53 -16.98 15.41
CA ASP A 46 17.98 -16.92 16.80
C ASP A 46 17.24 -15.87 17.65
N LEU A 47 15.94 -15.65 17.36
CA LEU A 47 15.07 -14.85 18.20
C LEU A 47 14.61 -15.68 19.41
N ASP A 48 14.53 -15.04 20.55
CA ASP A 48 13.95 -15.61 21.76
C ASP A 48 12.45 -15.89 21.59
N GLY A 49 11.89 -16.72 22.48
CA GLY A 49 10.44 -16.96 22.48
C GLY A 49 9.67 -15.70 22.86
N GLY A 50 8.61 -15.38 22.10
CA GLY A 50 7.77 -14.22 22.40
C GLY A 50 7.04 -13.67 21.18
N ASP A 51 6.33 -12.54 21.39
CA ASP A 51 5.61 -11.79 20.36
C ASP A 51 6.51 -10.69 19.79
N TYR A 52 6.51 -10.59 18.48
CA TYR A 52 7.32 -9.61 17.75
C TYR A 52 6.47 -8.73 16.84
N ARG A 53 6.82 -7.45 16.79
CA ARG A 53 6.31 -6.47 15.86
C ARG A 53 7.42 -6.11 14.89
N LEU A 54 7.19 -6.37 13.59
CA LEU A 54 8.13 -6.05 12.54
C LEU A 54 7.56 -4.90 11.71
N SER A 55 8.27 -3.78 11.68
CA SER A 55 8.00 -2.67 10.77
C SER A 55 8.91 -2.79 9.56
N ILE A 56 8.34 -2.67 8.37
CA ILE A 56 9.00 -2.69 7.07
C ILE A 56 8.86 -1.29 6.49
N VAL A 57 9.96 -0.56 6.40
CA VAL A 57 9.99 0.84 5.97
C VAL A 57 10.61 0.93 4.58
N SER A 58 9.90 1.55 3.63
CA SER A 58 10.42 1.83 2.29
C SER A 58 11.26 3.11 2.32
N ILE A 59 12.59 3.00 2.22
CA ILE A 59 13.50 4.15 2.32
C ILE A 59 13.23 5.17 1.20
N ASP A 60 12.96 4.69 -0.01
CA ASP A 60 12.65 5.54 -1.16
C ASP A 60 11.17 5.96 -1.21
N HIS A 61 10.39 5.57 -0.18
CA HIS A 61 8.96 5.87 -0.04
C HIS A 61 8.09 5.45 -1.23
N ILE A 62 8.52 4.49 -2.06
CA ILE A 62 7.74 3.97 -3.20
C ILE A 62 6.61 3.03 -2.74
N TYR A 63 6.71 2.49 -1.54
CA TYR A 63 5.64 1.77 -0.84
C TYR A 63 5.29 2.47 0.45
N PHE A 64 4.07 2.27 0.92
CA PHE A 64 3.69 2.61 2.29
C PHE A 64 4.41 1.68 3.26
N ASP A 65 4.79 2.21 4.43
CA ASP A 65 5.34 1.41 5.50
C ASP A 65 4.32 0.36 5.96
N GLN A 66 4.79 -0.83 6.29
CA GLN A 66 3.98 -1.95 6.73
C GLN A 66 4.39 -2.40 8.12
N GLU A 67 3.42 -2.84 8.92
CA GLU A 67 3.64 -3.48 10.19
C GLU A 67 2.97 -4.85 10.22
N ILE A 68 3.73 -5.86 10.63
CA ILE A 68 3.20 -7.21 10.86
C ILE A 68 3.57 -7.68 12.25
N ARG A 69 2.83 -8.67 12.77
CA ARG A 69 3.09 -9.31 14.06
C ARG A 69 3.22 -10.79 13.88
N PHE A 70 4.20 -11.38 14.53
CA PHE A 70 4.41 -12.82 14.56
C PHE A 70 4.89 -13.30 15.92
N GLN A 71 4.75 -14.59 16.18
CA GLN A 71 5.13 -15.23 17.43
C GLN A 71 6.25 -16.24 17.21
N VAL A 72 7.21 -16.29 18.13
CA VAL A 72 8.29 -17.27 18.18
C VAL A 72 8.10 -18.15 19.43
N PRO A 73 8.22 -19.48 19.37
CA PRO A 73 8.53 -20.30 18.19
C PRO A 73 7.33 -20.38 17.24
N LEU A 74 7.63 -20.61 15.97
CA LEU A 74 6.60 -20.88 14.96
C LEU A 74 5.80 -22.12 15.35
N ARG A 75 4.47 -22.00 15.40
CA ARG A 75 3.56 -23.10 15.78
C ARG A 75 3.20 -24.01 14.61
N LEU A 76 3.47 -23.57 13.38
CA LEU A 76 3.14 -24.27 12.14
C LEU A 76 4.41 -24.82 11.47
N PRO A 77 4.30 -25.88 10.66
CA PRO A 77 5.39 -26.31 9.79
C PRO A 77 5.89 -25.14 8.93
N LEU A 78 7.19 -25.10 8.64
CA LEU A 78 7.85 -23.97 7.97
C LEU A 78 7.13 -23.54 6.68
N ALA A 79 6.69 -24.49 5.87
CA ALA A 79 5.99 -24.19 4.62
C ALA A 79 4.65 -23.43 4.81
N GLN A 80 4.03 -23.56 6.00
CA GLN A 80 2.78 -22.85 6.37
C GLN A 80 3.04 -21.63 7.24
N ALA A 81 4.27 -21.44 7.69
CA ALA A 81 4.69 -20.36 8.58
C ALA A 81 5.34 -19.19 7.83
N ILE A 82 5.34 -19.22 6.49
CA ILE A 82 5.81 -18.10 5.67
C ILE A 82 4.71 -17.04 5.62
N GLU A 83 5.00 -15.88 6.18
CA GLU A 83 4.12 -14.72 6.13
C GLU A 83 4.31 -13.97 4.80
N VAL A 84 3.27 -13.90 3.97
CA VAL A 84 3.30 -13.15 2.72
C VAL A 84 2.77 -11.74 2.96
N VAL A 85 3.63 -10.75 2.74
CA VAL A 85 3.31 -9.33 2.95
C VAL A 85 3.25 -8.61 1.61
N TYR A 86 2.11 -8.04 1.28
CA TYR A 86 1.93 -7.21 0.10
C TYR A 86 2.23 -5.75 0.44
N LEU A 87 3.32 -5.21 -0.10
CA LEU A 87 3.66 -3.80 0.08
C LEU A 87 2.73 -2.93 -0.76
N ALA A 88 1.93 -2.09 -0.12
CA ALA A 88 1.01 -1.20 -0.80
C ALA A 88 1.77 -0.08 -1.52
N PRO A 89 1.58 0.12 -2.84
CA PRO A 89 2.21 1.22 -3.57
C PRO A 89 1.83 2.58 -3.01
N SER A 90 2.82 3.45 -2.81
CA SER A 90 2.62 4.85 -2.45
C SER A 90 2.34 5.71 -3.68
N PRO A 91 2.04 7.01 -3.53
CA PRO A 91 1.97 7.94 -4.65
C PRO A 91 3.27 8.13 -5.44
N LEU A 92 4.41 7.65 -4.93
CA LEU A 92 5.72 7.70 -5.61
C LEU A 92 6.04 6.41 -6.39
N TYR A 93 5.13 5.45 -6.38
CA TYR A 93 5.30 4.20 -7.12
C TYR A 93 5.19 4.43 -8.63
N SER A 94 6.13 3.86 -9.40
CA SER A 94 6.12 3.91 -10.86
C SER A 94 5.26 2.78 -11.42
N TYR A 95 4.03 3.11 -11.80
CA TYR A 95 3.15 2.16 -12.48
C TYR A 95 3.58 1.95 -13.94
N PRO A 96 3.36 0.76 -14.51
CA PRO A 96 3.59 0.51 -15.93
C PRO A 96 2.77 1.44 -16.83
N ASP A 97 3.29 1.72 -18.02
CA ASP A 97 2.59 2.49 -19.05
C ASP A 97 1.24 1.84 -19.38
N GLY A 98 0.25 2.67 -19.65
CA GLY A 98 -1.11 2.21 -19.93
C GLY A 98 -1.94 1.83 -18.71
N THR A 99 -1.39 1.93 -17.48
CA THR A 99 -2.18 1.79 -16.26
C THR A 99 -3.16 2.94 -16.13
N THR A 100 -4.41 2.65 -15.83
CA THR A 100 -5.42 3.69 -15.52
C THR A 100 -5.23 4.16 -14.10
N LEU A 101 -4.93 5.44 -13.93
CA LEU A 101 -4.59 6.03 -12.64
C LEU A 101 -5.50 7.20 -12.30
N ILE A 102 -5.87 7.29 -11.02
CA ILE A 102 -6.54 8.45 -10.43
C ILE A 102 -5.61 9.00 -9.36
N TYR A 103 -5.30 10.29 -9.45
CA TYR A 103 -4.46 10.96 -8.48
C TYR A 103 -5.05 12.30 -8.07
N GLY A 104 -4.56 12.86 -6.98
CA GLY A 104 -4.97 14.19 -6.54
C GLY A 104 -4.47 14.48 -5.13
N LYS A 105 -4.85 15.64 -4.62
CA LYS A 105 -4.58 16.03 -3.25
C LYS A 105 -5.85 16.09 -2.43
N VAL A 106 -5.75 15.60 -1.20
CA VAL A 106 -6.77 15.80 -0.17
C VAL A 106 -6.33 16.95 0.71
N MET A 107 -7.17 17.96 0.80
CA MET A 107 -6.91 19.20 1.55
C MET A 107 -7.96 19.38 2.65
N GLN A 108 -7.59 20.00 3.73
CA GLN A 108 -8.55 20.41 4.78
C GLN A 108 -9.38 21.59 4.30
N THR A 109 -10.69 21.53 4.53
CA THR A 109 -11.59 22.66 4.30
C THR A 109 -11.28 23.80 5.29
N GLY A 110 -11.24 25.05 4.82
CA GLY A 110 -11.03 26.23 5.67
C GLY A 110 -10.16 27.28 5.01
N LEU A 111 -9.87 28.35 5.79
CA LEU A 111 -9.06 29.49 5.33
C LEU A 111 -7.60 29.09 5.00
N LYS A 112 -7.06 28.14 5.74
CA LYS A 112 -5.75 27.53 5.45
C LYS A 112 -5.97 26.10 4.95
N LYS A 113 -5.79 25.93 3.65
CA LYS A 113 -5.88 24.62 2.99
C LYS A 113 -4.63 23.79 3.31
N ASN A 114 -4.64 23.07 4.43
CA ASN A 114 -3.55 22.18 4.79
C ASN A 114 -3.74 20.80 4.12
N PRO A 115 -2.66 20.18 3.63
CA PRO A 115 -2.73 18.80 3.14
C PRO A 115 -3.19 17.83 4.22
N LEU A 116 -4.09 16.91 3.89
CA LEU A 116 -4.57 15.84 4.78
C LEU A 116 -3.93 14.52 4.44
N ALA A 117 -3.05 14.04 5.31
CA ALA A 117 -2.46 12.71 5.24
C ALA A 117 -3.35 11.65 5.90
N GLY A 118 -3.17 10.38 5.51
CA GLY A 118 -3.87 9.24 6.12
C GLY A 118 -5.38 9.20 5.84
N VAL A 119 -5.84 9.87 4.78
CA VAL A 119 -7.20 9.73 4.26
C VAL A 119 -7.28 8.46 3.45
N SER A 120 -8.21 7.57 3.77
CA SER A 120 -8.50 6.39 2.95
C SER A 120 -9.29 6.81 1.72
N VAL A 121 -8.73 6.54 0.55
CA VAL A 121 -9.33 6.83 -0.76
C VAL A 121 -9.69 5.51 -1.42
N THR A 122 -10.98 5.25 -1.56
CA THR A 122 -11.50 4.02 -2.15
C THR A 122 -12.20 4.35 -3.47
N ALA A 123 -11.79 3.69 -4.56
CA ALA A 123 -12.49 3.69 -5.82
C ALA A 123 -13.32 2.42 -5.96
N THR A 124 -14.61 2.58 -6.28
CA THR A 124 -15.51 1.46 -6.63
C THR A 124 -15.95 1.63 -8.08
N TYR A 125 -15.78 0.60 -8.89
CA TYR A 125 -16.01 0.63 -10.33
C TYR A 125 -16.35 -0.75 -10.89
N ASN A 126 -16.85 -0.78 -12.12
CA ASN A 126 -17.10 -2.01 -12.85
C ASN A 126 -16.00 -2.25 -13.88
N THR A 127 -15.64 -3.51 -14.06
CA THR A 127 -14.81 -3.97 -15.17
C THR A 127 -15.66 -4.70 -16.20
N VAL A 128 -15.10 -5.02 -17.36
CA VAL A 128 -15.80 -5.83 -18.39
C VAL A 128 -16.26 -7.19 -17.83
N ARG A 129 -15.52 -7.74 -16.86
CA ARG A 129 -15.76 -9.10 -16.32
C ARG A 129 -16.35 -9.13 -14.90
N SER A 130 -16.33 -8.02 -14.17
CA SER A 130 -16.70 -8.00 -12.76
C SER A 130 -17.38 -6.69 -12.38
N LYS A 131 -18.46 -6.78 -11.60
CA LYS A 131 -19.16 -5.63 -11.01
C LYS A 131 -18.63 -5.34 -9.60
N GLY A 132 -18.66 -4.08 -9.20
CA GLY A 132 -18.38 -3.64 -7.84
C GLY A 132 -16.93 -3.90 -7.39
N LYS A 133 -15.96 -3.88 -8.33
CA LYS A 133 -14.55 -3.96 -7.98
C LYS A 133 -14.14 -2.73 -7.19
N SER A 134 -13.34 -2.93 -6.17
CA SER A 134 -12.87 -1.85 -5.31
C SER A 134 -11.36 -1.89 -5.18
N ASN A 135 -10.73 -0.71 -5.14
CA ASN A 135 -9.33 -0.54 -4.80
C ASN A 135 -9.17 0.63 -3.85
N THR A 136 -8.24 0.54 -2.91
CA THR A 136 -8.04 1.54 -1.86
C THR A 136 -6.57 1.90 -1.73
N THR A 137 -6.32 3.19 -1.50
CA THR A 137 -5.01 3.75 -1.15
C THR A 137 -5.16 4.74 0.01
N LEU A 138 -4.05 5.25 0.51
CA LEU A 138 -4.03 6.30 1.52
C LEU A 138 -3.47 7.59 0.93
N SER A 139 -3.92 8.74 1.43
CA SER A 139 -3.23 9.98 1.17
C SER A 139 -1.93 10.02 1.96
N PHE A 140 -0.85 10.50 1.31
CA PHE A 140 0.52 10.35 1.75
C PHE A 140 0.88 11.36 2.85
N ASP A 141 1.78 10.95 3.73
CA ASP A 141 2.32 11.79 4.81
C ASP A 141 3.84 11.92 4.66
N PHE A 142 4.28 12.57 3.59
CA PHE A 142 5.70 12.76 3.36
C PHE A 142 6.01 14.11 2.70
N ASN A 143 6.60 15.05 3.44
CA ASN A 143 7.11 16.33 2.95
C ASN A 143 6.13 17.06 1.99
N ARG A 144 6.63 17.49 0.82
CA ARG A 144 5.86 18.17 -0.24
C ARG A 144 4.75 17.31 -0.87
N TYR A 145 4.77 16.00 -0.63
CA TYR A 145 3.79 15.04 -1.14
C TYR A 145 2.65 14.79 -0.15
N ALA A 146 2.65 15.45 1.00
CA ALA A 146 1.56 15.33 1.99
C ALA A 146 0.20 15.60 1.33
N GLY A 147 -0.79 14.77 1.67
CA GLY A 147 -2.14 14.81 1.09
C GLY A 147 -2.27 14.22 -0.31
N LEU A 148 -1.16 13.93 -1.02
CA LEU A 148 -1.20 13.31 -2.34
C LEU A 148 -1.67 11.86 -2.22
N TYR A 149 -2.56 11.44 -3.13
CA TYR A 149 -2.93 10.04 -3.31
C TYR A 149 -2.78 9.62 -4.77
N LEU A 150 -2.53 8.33 -4.98
CA LEU A 150 -2.48 7.72 -6.31
C LEU A 150 -3.13 6.34 -6.21
N LEU A 151 -4.08 6.08 -7.10
CA LEU A 151 -4.88 4.87 -7.10
C LEU A 151 -4.94 4.28 -8.51
N ALA A 152 -4.49 3.04 -8.66
CA ALA A 152 -4.56 2.31 -9.92
C ALA A 152 -5.88 1.54 -10.01
N LEU A 153 -6.56 1.63 -11.15
CA LEU A 153 -7.72 0.80 -11.46
C LEU A 153 -7.23 -0.50 -12.12
N ALA A 154 -7.56 -1.62 -11.51
CA ALA A 154 -7.11 -2.93 -11.96
C ALA A 154 -8.19 -3.67 -12.76
N GLY A 155 -7.77 -4.40 -13.80
CA GLY A 155 -8.63 -5.17 -14.68
C GLY A 155 -9.01 -4.44 -15.96
N GLN A 156 -9.66 -5.16 -16.87
CA GLN A 156 -10.10 -4.61 -18.14
C GLN A 156 -11.31 -3.68 -17.93
N LEU A 157 -11.11 -2.39 -18.09
CA LEU A 157 -12.17 -1.38 -17.98
C LEU A 157 -12.98 -1.29 -19.30
N PRO A 158 -14.26 -0.88 -19.24
CA PRO A 158 -15.01 -0.47 -20.44
C PRO A 158 -14.39 0.80 -21.05
N GLU A 159 -14.77 1.17 -22.26
CA GLU A 159 -14.28 2.36 -22.97
C GLU A 159 -14.39 3.64 -22.13
N VAL A 160 -15.46 3.74 -21.35
CA VAL A 160 -15.66 4.75 -20.31
C VAL A 160 -16.16 4.04 -19.06
N ALA A 161 -15.40 4.14 -17.98
CA ALA A 161 -15.75 3.57 -16.68
C ALA A 161 -16.31 4.65 -15.74
N ASP A 162 -17.49 4.40 -15.17
CA ASP A 162 -17.97 5.19 -14.04
C ASP A 162 -17.27 4.71 -12.76
N VAL A 163 -16.66 5.63 -12.04
CA VAL A 163 -15.91 5.37 -10.81
C VAL A 163 -16.48 6.22 -9.68
N ASN A 164 -16.86 5.56 -8.59
CA ASN A 164 -17.24 6.22 -7.35
C ASN A 164 -16.04 6.27 -6.42
N LEU A 165 -15.58 7.47 -6.11
CA LEU A 165 -14.52 7.73 -5.14
C LEU A 165 -15.12 8.04 -3.78
N SER A 166 -14.61 7.40 -2.73
CA SER A 166 -14.96 7.67 -1.34
C SER A 166 -13.70 8.06 -0.57
N PHE A 167 -13.74 9.20 0.10
CA PHE A 167 -12.65 9.75 0.91
C PHE A 167 -13.10 9.71 2.37
N SER A 168 -12.39 8.96 3.21
CA SER A 168 -12.75 8.80 4.62
C SER A 168 -11.54 8.91 5.54
N LYS A 169 -11.73 9.57 6.67
CA LYS A 169 -10.76 9.67 7.76
C LYS A 169 -11.50 9.69 9.09
N ALA A 170 -10.95 9.03 10.12
CA ALA A 170 -11.54 9.01 11.44
C ALA A 170 -11.78 10.44 11.98
N GLY A 171 -12.97 10.71 12.49
CA GLY A 171 -13.38 12.01 13.01
C GLY A 171 -13.77 13.07 11.95
N MET A 172 -13.83 12.70 10.66
CA MET A 172 -14.22 13.59 9.56
C MET A 172 -15.41 13.02 8.79
N THR A 173 -16.18 13.91 8.15
CA THR A 173 -17.28 13.51 7.27
C THR A 173 -16.73 12.89 5.99
N THR A 174 -17.25 11.72 5.61
CA THR A 174 -16.88 11.05 4.35
C THR A 174 -17.36 11.88 3.16
N VAL A 175 -16.45 12.12 2.21
CA VAL A 175 -16.77 12.79 0.94
C VAL A 175 -16.85 11.75 -0.18
N GLN A 176 -17.84 11.87 -1.03
CA GLN A 176 -18.00 11.01 -2.21
C GLN A 176 -17.98 11.84 -3.50
N LYS A 177 -17.36 11.29 -4.54
CA LYS A 177 -17.30 11.93 -5.86
C LYS A 177 -17.41 10.88 -6.96
N GLN A 178 -18.30 11.10 -7.89
CA GLN A 178 -18.41 10.27 -9.10
C GLN A 178 -17.67 10.92 -10.25
N ILE A 179 -16.89 10.10 -10.97
CA ILE A 179 -16.12 10.54 -12.15
C ILE A 179 -16.24 9.51 -13.27
N ARG A 180 -15.90 9.92 -14.49
CA ARG A 180 -15.75 9.03 -15.64
C ARG A 180 -14.29 8.97 -16.03
N VAL A 181 -13.79 7.77 -16.29
CA VAL A 181 -12.38 7.51 -16.58
C VAL A 181 -12.27 6.67 -17.85
N GLN A 182 -11.33 7.02 -18.71
CA GLN A 182 -10.96 6.20 -19.86
C GLN A 182 -9.79 5.27 -19.51
N PRO A 183 -9.75 4.05 -20.06
CA PRO A 183 -8.62 3.14 -19.86
C PRO A 183 -7.28 3.75 -20.28
N GLY A 184 -6.22 3.48 -19.52
CA GLY A 184 -4.87 3.96 -19.80
C GLY A 184 -4.64 5.45 -19.56
N THR A 185 -5.59 6.17 -18.93
CA THR A 185 -5.46 7.61 -18.66
C THR A 185 -5.07 7.90 -17.21
N LEU A 186 -4.53 9.10 -17.00
CA LEU A 186 -4.21 9.67 -15.70
C LEU A 186 -5.22 10.78 -15.39
N GLN A 187 -6.11 10.55 -14.42
CA GLN A 187 -7.18 11.47 -14.03
C GLN A 187 -6.84 12.20 -12.73
N CYS A 188 -6.85 13.55 -12.76
CA CYS A 188 -6.66 14.36 -11.56
C CYS A 188 -7.97 14.66 -10.84
N VAL A 189 -8.03 14.44 -9.52
CA VAL A 189 -9.22 14.69 -8.70
C VAL A 189 -8.80 15.20 -7.32
N ASP A 190 -8.76 16.51 -7.16
CA ASP A 190 -8.52 17.14 -5.85
C ASP A 190 -9.82 17.20 -5.03
N ILE A 191 -9.68 17.07 -3.70
CA ILE A 191 -10.80 17.05 -2.75
C ILE A 191 -10.49 17.89 -1.53
N GLU A 192 -11.52 18.56 -1.01
CA GLU A 192 -11.51 19.22 0.30
C GLU A 192 -12.45 18.48 1.27
N MET A 193 -11.96 18.25 2.48
CA MET A 193 -12.69 17.58 3.56
C MET A 193 -12.70 18.42 4.83
#